data_9beee54977cf5ad0920aaa747dd45989
#
_entry.id   9beee54977cf5ad0920aaa747dd45989
#
_cell.length_a   1.000
_cell.length_b   1.000
_cell.length_c   1.000
_cell.angle_alpha   90.00
_cell.angle_beta   90.00
_cell.angle_gamma   90.00
#
_symmetry.space_group_name_H-M   'P 1'
#
loop_
_entity.id
_entity.type
_entity.pdbx_description
1 polymer ?
#
loop_
_entity_poly.entity_id
_entity_poly.type
_entity_poly.pdbx_seq_one_letter_code
_entity_poly.pdbx_strand_id
1 'polypeptide(L)'
;DTLAQIAHHKAGIIKPEQTCFTSEINNDLIDIFKAAAEIKNSQVVSVEIDCDYRYPYHFSCLGYDYQLSNCGSYQVANATLAINVCDYLIELDHSLVQRALDGFSWPGRFEKFGKIYLDGAHNIDGIKALIKTLHDQQIKKALVIFSALGDKDIEQMEALLSEYPLIQATFADERLQLEGIDFKEAIK
;
A
#
# COMPACT_ATOMS: atom_id res chain seq x y z
N ASP A 1 -5.99 -9.74 15.68
CA ASP A 1 -7.01 -10.19 14.72
C ASP A 1 -6.37 -11.16 13.72
N THR A 2 -7.11 -12.22 13.33
CA THR A 2 -6.70 -13.11 12.25
C THR A 2 -6.99 -12.47 10.89
N LEU A 3 -6.32 -12.94 9.82
CA LEU A 3 -6.59 -12.47 8.45
C LEU A 3 -8.07 -12.67 8.07
N ALA A 4 -8.69 -13.78 8.49
CA ALA A 4 -10.11 -14.03 8.25
C ALA A 4 -11.01 -13.00 8.98
N GLN A 5 -10.71 -12.64 10.22
CA GLN A 5 -11.44 -11.59 10.93
C GLN A 5 -11.31 -10.23 10.25
N ILE A 6 -10.11 -9.88 9.79
CA ILE A 6 -9.87 -8.66 9.01
C ILE A 6 -10.66 -8.69 7.70
N ALA A 7 -10.68 -9.81 7.00
CA ALA A 7 -11.46 -9.96 5.77
C ALA A 7 -12.96 -9.80 6.01
N HIS A 8 -13.51 -10.38 7.08
CA HIS A 8 -14.92 -10.17 7.47
C HIS A 8 -15.24 -8.69 7.73
N HIS A 9 -14.38 -7.98 8.45
CA HIS A 9 -14.56 -6.53 8.68
C HIS A 9 -14.55 -5.76 7.36
N LYS A 10 -13.61 -6.07 6.45
CA LYS A 10 -13.52 -5.43 5.13
C LYS A 10 -14.72 -5.76 4.24
N ALA A 11 -15.26 -6.98 4.30
CA ALA A 11 -16.47 -7.39 3.59
C ALA A 11 -17.71 -6.55 3.97
N GLY A 12 -17.67 -5.88 5.11
CA GLY A 12 -18.73 -4.96 5.56
C GLY A 12 -19.02 -3.79 4.61
N ILE A 13 -18.06 -3.40 3.74
CA ILE A 13 -18.27 -2.34 2.75
C ILE A 13 -19.17 -2.75 1.58
N ILE A 14 -19.30 -4.05 1.31
CA ILE A 14 -20.13 -4.57 0.23
C ILE A 14 -21.58 -4.17 0.49
N LYS A 15 -22.20 -3.47 -0.45
CA LYS A 15 -23.60 -3.04 -0.38
C LYS A 15 -24.48 -3.95 -1.26
N PRO A 16 -25.80 -3.97 -1.04
CA PRO A 16 -26.71 -4.75 -1.88
C PRO A 16 -26.64 -4.36 -3.36
N GLU A 17 -26.73 -5.38 -4.23
CA GLU A 17 -26.85 -5.23 -5.69
C GLU A 17 -25.68 -4.45 -6.34
N GLN A 18 -24.47 -4.62 -5.80
CA GLN A 18 -23.27 -3.94 -6.31
C GLN A 18 -22.19 -4.92 -6.76
N THR A 19 -21.24 -4.40 -7.53
CA THR A 19 -20.00 -5.10 -7.86
C THR A 19 -18.88 -4.61 -6.94
N CYS A 20 -18.22 -5.54 -6.27
CA CYS A 20 -17.05 -5.30 -5.43
C CYS A 20 -15.80 -5.82 -6.15
N PHE A 21 -14.78 -4.99 -6.26
CA PHE A 21 -13.51 -5.37 -6.85
C PHE A 21 -12.47 -5.64 -5.76
N THR A 22 -11.61 -6.63 -5.97
CA THR A 22 -10.52 -6.97 -5.06
C THR A 22 -9.26 -7.36 -5.83
N SER A 23 -8.10 -6.95 -5.32
CA SER A 23 -6.78 -7.43 -5.76
C SER A 23 -6.21 -8.49 -4.81
N GLU A 24 -7.04 -9.05 -3.93
CA GLU A 24 -6.65 -10.16 -3.06
C GLU A 24 -6.37 -11.41 -3.88
N ILE A 25 -5.29 -12.13 -3.54
CA ILE A 25 -4.85 -13.36 -4.22
C ILE A 25 -5.08 -14.61 -3.38
N ASN A 26 -5.34 -14.46 -2.08
CA ASN A 26 -5.63 -15.58 -1.20
C ASN A 26 -7.08 -16.00 -1.37
N ASN A 27 -7.28 -17.21 -1.92
CA ASN A 27 -8.60 -17.74 -2.20
C ASN A 27 -9.50 -17.87 -0.95
N ASP A 28 -8.94 -18.20 0.22
CA ASP A 28 -9.71 -18.30 1.47
C ASP A 28 -10.31 -16.94 1.87
N LEU A 29 -9.58 -15.84 1.61
CA LEU A 29 -10.06 -14.48 1.88
C LEU A 29 -11.06 -14.01 0.81
N ILE A 30 -10.81 -14.36 -0.45
CA ILE A 30 -11.74 -14.10 -1.56
C ILE A 30 -13.09 -14.79 -1.31
N ASP A 31 -13.08 -16.01 -0.80
CA ASP A 31 -14.31 -16.76 -0.51
C ASP A 31 -15.13 -16.11 0.62
N ILE A 32 -14.48 -15.49 1.60
CA ILE A 32 -15.15 -14.64 2.60
C ILE A 32 -15.87 -13.47 1.93
N PHE A 33 -15.21 -12.79 0.98
CA PHE A 33 -15.82 -11.67 0.25
C PHE A 33 -17.00 -12.15 -0.62
N LYS A 34 -16.85 -13.28 -1.32
CA LYS A 34 -17.91 -13.87 -2.14
C LYS A 34 -19.13 -14.26 -1.30
N ALA A 35 -18.92 -14.92 -0.15
CA ALA A 35 -20.02 -15.29 0.75
C ALA A 35 -20.77 -14.05 1.27
N ALA A 36 -20.03 -12.97 1.62
CA ALA A 36 -20.65 -11.73 2.06
C ALA A 36 -21.40 -11.00 0.92
N ALA A 37 -20.94 -11.12 -0.32
CA ALA A 37 -21.58 -10.55 -1.50
C ALA A 37 -22.87 -11.31 -1.86
N GLU A 38 -22.84 -12.64 -1.80
CA GLU A 38 -24.00 -13.50 -2.09
C GLU A 38 -25.20 -13.14 -1.22
N ILE A 39 -24.99 -12.96 0.09
CA ILE A 39 -26.04 -12.55 1.04
C ILE A 39 -26.72 -11.24 0.63
N LYS A 40 -25.99 -10.39 -0.11
CA LYS A 40 -26.44 -9.05 -0.54
C LYS A 40 -26.84 -8.98 -2.01
N ASN A 41 -26.95 -10.14 -2.68
CA ASN A 41 -27.19 -10.20 -4.13
C ASN A 41 -26.18 -9.35 -4.93
N SER A 42 -24.92 -9.40 -4.51
CA SER A 42 -23.79 -8.67 -5.07
C SER A 42 -22.77 -9.64 -5.63
N GLN A 43 -21.81 -9.16 -6.40
CA GLN A 43 -20.74 -9.97 -6.96
C GLN A 43 -19.36 -9.45 -6.56
N VAL A 44 -18.37 -10.37 -6.57
CA VAL A 44 -16.96 -10.03 -6.35
C VAL A 44 -16.18 -10.32 -7.62
N VAL A 45 -15.44 -9.33 -8.09
CA VAL A 45 -14.53 -9.44 -9.22
C VAL A 45 -13.10 -9.39 -8.67
N SER A 46 -12.35 -10.47 -8.89
CA SER A 46 -10.92 -10.51 -8.58
C SER A 46 -10.13 -9.92 -9.75
N VAL A 47 -9.28 -8.96 -9.46
CA VAL A 47 -8.44 -8.28 -10.43
C VAL A 47 -7.05 -8.90 -10.41
N GLU A 48 -6.61 -9.39 -11.55
CA GLU A 48 -5.25 -9.91 -11.72
C GLU A 48 -4.25 -8.77 -11.87
N ILE A 49 -3.04 -8.96 -11.31
CA ILE A 49 -1.95 -8.00 -11.38
C ILE A 49 -0.83 -8.62 -12.21
N ASP A 50 -0.64 -8.08 -13.41
CA ASP A 50 0.47 -8.42 -14.31
C ASP A 50 1.49 -7.28 -14.28
N CYS A 51 2.59 -7.45 -13.56
CA CYS A 51 3.57 -6.42 -13.31
C CYS A 51 5.01 -6.93 -13.37
N ASP A 52 5.85 -6.20 -14.10
CA ASP A 52 7.30 -6.24 -13.91
C ASP A 52 7.66 -5.33 -12.73
N TYR A 53 8.00 -5.92 -11.59
CA TYR A 53 8.34 -5.20 -10.35
C TYR A 53 9.73 -4.55 -10.37
N ARG A 54 10.35 -4.36 -11.54
CA ARG A 54 11.53 -3.50 -11.70
C ARG A 54 11.11 -2.04 -11.81
N TYR A 55 11.78 -1.19 -11.07
CA TYR A 55 11.50 0.25 -11.09
C TYR A 55 12.11 0.93 -12.34
N PRO A 56 11.39 1.83 -13.05
CA PRO A 56 9.97 2.14 -12.85
C PRO A 56 9.07 0.94 -13.11
N TYR A 57 7.94 0.84 -12.39
CA TYR A 57 7.07 -0.33 -12.46
C TYR A 57 6.25 -0.31 -13.74
N HIS A 58 6.38 -1.37 -14.55
CA HIS A 58 5.59 -1.57 -15.76
C HIS A 58 4.54 -2.65 -15.48
N PHE A 59 3.30 -2.40 -15.81
CA PHE A 59 2.21 -3.34 -15.61
C PHE A 59 1.19 -3.27 -16.72
N SER A 60 0.54 -4.41 -17.02
CA SER A 60 -0.54 -4.52 -18.00
C SER A 60 -1.89 -4.57 -17.30
N CYS A 61 -2.87 -3.85 -17.81
CA CYS A 61 -4.23 -3.84 -17.30
C CYS A 61 -5.21 -3.60 -18.45
N LEU A 62 -6.23 -4.46 -18.57
CA LEU A 62 -7.27 -4.38 -19.61
C LEU A 62 -6.71 -4.34 -21.05
N GLY A 63 -5.56 -4.98 -21.29
CA GLY A 63 -4.91 -5.03 -22.58
C GLY A 63 -4.07 -3.79 -22.93
N TYR A 64 -3.84 -2.89 -21.98
CA TYR A 64 -3.00 -1.71 -22.10
C TYR A 64 -1.81 -1.79 -21.16
N ASP A 65 -0.66 -1.27 -21.60
CA ASP A 65 0.55 -1.20 -20.81
C ASP A 65 0.70 0.18 -20.16
N TYR A 66 1.03 0.18 -18.87
CA TYR A 66 1.18 1.37 -18.06
C TYR A 66 2.51 1.38 -17.34
N GLN A 67 2.93 2.58 -16.98
CA GLN A 67 4.11 2.80 -16.14
C GLN A 67 3.71 3.59 -14.89
N LEU A 68 4.25 3.19 -13.74
CA LEU A 68 4.09 3.90 -12.48
C LEU A 68 5.46 4.19 -11.87
N SER A 69 5.68 5.44 -11.47
CA SER A 69 6.90 5.92 -10.84
C SER A 69 6.60 6.79 -9.62
N ASN A 70 7.63 7.17 -8.87
CA ASN A 70 7.54 8.01 -7.67
C ASN A 70 6.64 7.46 -6.56
N CYS A 71 6.56 6.13 -6.44
CA CYS A 71 5.74 5.45 -5.43
C CYS A 71 6.33 4.09 -5.06
N GLY A 72 5.75 3.44 -4.05
CA GLY A 72 6.07 2.06 -3.69
C GLY A 72 5.41 1.04 -4.63
N SER A 73 6.03 -0.13 -4.76
CA SER A 73 5.56 -1.22 -5.64
C SER A 73 4.12 -1.68 -5.35
N TYR A 74 3.66 -1.54 -4.11
CA TYR A 74 2.29 -1.84 -3.70
C TYR A 74 1.24 -0.95 -4.40
N GLN A 75 1.63 0.20 -4.93
CA GLN A 75 0.72 1.09 -5.66
C GLN A 75 0.34 0.54 -7.05
N VAL A 76 1.10 -0.42 -7.58
CA VAL A 76 0.70 -1.11 -8.83
C VAL A 76 -0.64 -1.82 -8.63
N ALA A 77 -0.78 -2.59 -7.55
CA ALA A 77 -2.05 -3.26 -7.23
C ALA A 77 -3.20 -2.27 -7.05
N ASN A 78 -2.94 -1.15 -6.36
CA ASN A 78 -3.93 -0.10 -6.17
C ASN A 78 -4.32 0.56 -7.50
N ALA A 79 -3.36 0.85 -8.38
CA ALA A 79 -3.61 1.44 -9.70
C ALA A 79 -4.40 0.48 -10.59
N THR A 80 -4.00 -0.81 -10.64
CA THR A 80 -4.71 -1.83 -11.41
C THR A 80 -6.16 -1.97 -10.93
N LEU A 81 -6.38 -1.99 -9.61
CA LEU A 81 -7.72 -2.03 -9.03
C LEU A 81 -8.53 -0.79 -9.42
N ALA A 82 -7.95 0.40 -9.30
CA ALA A 82 -8.62 1.65 -9.63
C ALA A 82 -9.00 1.72 -11.11
N ILE A 83 -8.10 1.30 -12.02
CA ILE A 83 -8.36 1.26 -13.47
C ILE A 83 -9.54 0.33 -13.77
N ASN A 84 -9.57 -0.88 -13.19
CA ASN A 84 -10.68 -1.82 -13.39
C ASN A 84 -12.02 -1.27 -12.89
N VAL A 85 -12.03 -0.60 -11.73
CA VAL A 85 -13.25 0.02 -11.20
C VAL A 85 -13.72 1.17 -12.08
N CYS A 86 -12.80 2.02 -12.55
CA CYS A 86 -13.16 3.14 -13.42
C CYS A 86 -13.68 2.64 -14.78
N ASP A 87 -13.02 1.66 -15.39
CA ASP A 87 -13.46 1.08 -16.67
C ASP A 87 -14.85 0.42 -16.57
N TYR A 88 -15.14 -0.22 -15.44
CA TYR A 88 -16.49 -0.75 -15.16
C TYR A 88 -17.56 0.34 -15.08
N LEU A 89 -17.22 1.54 -14.64
CA LEU A 89 -18.17 2.64 -14.43
C LEU A 89 -18.32 3.55 -15.65
N ILE A 90 -17.25 3.74 -16.42
CA ILE A 90 -17.18 4.65 -17.55
C ILE A 90 -16.29 4.09 -18.66
N GLU A 91 -16.46 4.53 -19.90
CA GLU A 91 -15.51 4.25 -20.98
C GLU A 91 -14.22 5.06 -20.72
N LEU A 92 -13.07 4.34 -20.50
CA LEU A 92 -11.81 4.97 -20.19
C LEU A 92 -11.05 5.39 -21.48
N ASP A 93 -10.52 6.60 -21.46
CA ASP A 93 -9.42 6.99 -22.35
C ASP A 93 -8.09 6.59 -21.68
N HIS A 94 -7.50 5.48 -22.12
CA HIS A 94 -6.27 4.94 -21.54
C HIS A 94 -5.06 5.87 -21.66
N SER A 95 -5.07 6.83 -22.62
CA SER A 95 -4.04 7.87 -22.71
C SER A 95 -4.13 8.86 -21.55
N LEU A 96 -5.34 9.14 -21.09
CA LEU A 96 -5.57 9.96 -19.89
C LEU A 96 -5.19 9.22 -18.61
N VAL A 97 -5.42 7.90 -18.58
CA VAL A 97 -5.00 7.06 -17.43
C VAL A 97 -3.49 7.16 -17.23
N GLN A 98 -2.67 6.97 -18.28
CA GLN A 98 -1.21 7.09 -18.15
C GLN A 98 -0.80 8.48 -17.67
N ARG A 99 -1.39 9.56 -18.20
CA ARG A 99 -1.10 10.92 -17.72
C ARG A 99 -1.45 11.14 -16.25
N ALA A 100 -2.54 10.52 -15.78
CA ALA A 100 -2.91 10.55 -14.36
C ALA A 100 -1.89 9.79 -13.49
N LEU A 101 -1.42 8.64 -13.95
CA LEU A 101 -0.37 7.87 -13.29
C LEU A 101 0.98 8.60 -13.25
N ASP A 102 1.35 9.32 -14.32
CA ASP A 102 2.57 10.13 -14.38
C ASP A 102 2.57 11.25 -13.32
N GLY A 103 1.40 11.85 -13.10
CA GLY A 103 1.19 12.88 -12.08
C GLY A 103 0.85 12.34 -10.69
N PHE A 104 0.81 11.02 -10.50
CA PHE A 104 0.38 10.42 -9.25
C PHE A 104 1.35 10.73 -8.10
N SER A 105 0.79 11.23 -7.03
CA SER A 105 1.46 11.43 -5.77
C SER A 105 0.44 11.25 -4.65
N TRP A 106 0.82 10.55 -3.59
CA TRP A 106 -0.04 10.39 -2.42
C TRP A 106 0.72 10.75 -1.16
N PRO A 107 0.26 11.76 -0.40
CA PRO A 107 0.95 12.20 0.80
C PRO A 107 1.24 11.03 1.77
N GLY A 108 2.49 10.93 2.20
CA GLY A 108 2.93 9.89 3.14
C GLY A 108 2.90 8.45 2.59
N ARG A 109 2.94 8.26 1.27
CA ARG A 109 3.08 6.95 0.63
C ARG A 109 4.30 6.92 -0.29
N PHE A 110 5.47 6.73 0.30
CA PHE A 110 6.77 6.85 -0.34
C PHE A 110 6.95 8.20 -1.04
N GLU A 111 6.44 9.25 -0.40
CA GLU A 111 6.44 10.61 -0.91
C GLU A 111 7.84 11.22 -0.81
N LYS A 112 8.34 11.78 -1.93
CA LYS A 112 9.71 12.27 -2.03
C LYS A 112 9.80 13.78 -1.89
N PHE A 113 10.61 14.24 -0.95
CA PHE A 113 10.99 15.65 -0.74
C PHE A 113 12.52 15.79 -0.87
N GLY A 114 13.01 16.09 -2.05
CA GLY A 114 14.45 16.15 -2.29
C GLY A 114 15.15 14.81 -2.01
N LYS A 115 15.87 14.73 -0.87
CA LYS A 115 16.55 13.51 -0.42
C LYS A 115 15.76 12.73 0.65
N ILE A 116 14.63 13.24 1.09
CA ILE A 116 13.80 12.65 2.15
C ILE A 116 12.63 11.91 1.50
N TYR A 117 12.33 10.75 2.03
CA TYR A 117 11.12 9.98 1.69
C TYR A 117 10.24 9.89 2.93
N LEU A 118 8.94 10.18 2.78
CA LEU A 118 7.94 9.98 3.82
C LEU A 118 7.07 8.79 3.45
N ASP A 119 6.96 7.86 4.39
CA ASP A 119 6.08 6.70 4.25
C ASP A 119 5.28 6.45 5.53
N GLY A 120 4.02 6.11 5.38
CA GLY A 120 3.10 5.82 6.47
C GLY A 120 3.08 4.34 6.88
N ALA A 121 4.12 3.57 6.58
CA ALA A 121 4.25 2.19 7.04
C ALA A 121 4.24 2.15 8.58
N HIS A 122 3.27 1.46 9.15
CA HIS A 122 3.00 1.44 10.59
C HIS A 122 2.61 0.05 11.10
N ASN A 123 2.85 -0.98 10.29
CA ASN A 123 2.67 -2.39 10.62
C ASN A 123 3.70 -3.22 9.85
N ILE A 124 3.80 -4.49 10.19
CA ILE A 124 4.78 -5.42 9.63
C ILE A 124 4.73 -5.48 8.10
N ASP A 125 3.52 -5.56 7.51
CA ASP A 125 3.36 -5.66 6.06
C ASP A 125 3.71 -4.34 5.37
N GLY A 126 3.39 -3.20 5.98
CA GLY A 126 3.81 -1.88 5.51
C GLY A 126 5.33 -1.73 5.51
N ILE A 127 6.02 -2.16 6.58
CA ILE A 127 7.49 -2.14 6.65
C ILE A 127 8.10 -3.05 5.59
N LYS A 128 7.58 -4.26 5.39
CA LYS A 128 8.05 -5.15 4.31
C LYS A 128 7.88 -4.52 2.92
N ALA A 129 6.75 -3.86 2.69
CA ALA A 129 6.49 -3.16 1.43
C ALA A 129 7.43 -1.96 1.23
N LEU A 130 7.75 -1.22 2.29
CA LEU A 130 8.73 -0.13 2.27
C LEU A 130 10.13 -0.66 1.93
N ILE A 131 10.60 -1.70 2.62
CA ILE A 131 11.91 -2.33 2.36
C ILE A 131 11.99 -2.82 0.93
N LYS A 132 10.95 -3.53 0.45
CA LYS A 132 10.86 -3.95 -0.94
C LYS A 132 11.00 -2.76 -1.90
N THR A 133 10.31 -1.66 -1.62
CA THR A 133 10.37 -0.45 -2.45
C THR A 133 11.78 0.15 -2.47
N LEU A 134 12.47 0.21 -1.32
CA LEU A 134 13.86 0.67 -1.24
C LEU A 134 14.79 -0.21 -2.10
N HIS A 135 14.61 -1.52 -2.05
CA HIS A 135 15.37 -2.48 -2.86
C HIS A 135 15.06 -2.33 -4.36
N ASP A 136 13.78 -2.28 -4.76
CA ASP A 136 13.35 -2.11 -6.14
C ASP A 136 13.95 -0.83 -6.76
N GLN A 137 13.99 0.26 -6.00
CA GLN A 137 14.56 1.54 -6.41
C GLN A 137 16.07 1.67 -6.16
N GLN A 138 16.72 0.58 -5.75
CA GLN A 138 18.17 0.50 -5.48
C GLN A 138 18.67 1.55 -4.47
N ILE A 139 17.84 1.93 -3.49
CA ILE A 139 18.19 2.84 -2.41
C ILE A 139 18.95 2.06 -1.33
N LYS A 140 20.25 1.86 -1.54
CA LYS A 140 21.11 1.03 -0.66
C LYS A 140 21.58 1.72 0.61
N LYS A 141 21.52 3.06 0.64
CA LYS A 141 21.98 3.86 1.79
C LYS A 141 20.86 4.80 2.19
N ALA A 142 20.18 4.47 3.27
CA ALA A 142 19.17 5.31 3.89
C ALA A 142 19.40 5.36 5.40
N LEU A 143 19.12 6.49 6.02
CA LEU A 143 18.89 6.59 7.46
C LEU A 143 17.39 6.54 7.67
N VAL A 144 16.91 5.60 8.45
CA VAL A 144 15.48 5.47 8.77
C VAL A 144 15.21 6.19 10.08
N ILE A 145 14.28 7.15 10.05
CA ILE A 145 13.72 7.78 11.24
C ILE A 145 12.34 7.14 11.43
N PHE A 146 12.20 6.35 12.48
CA PHE A 146 11.04 5.51 12.71
C PHE A 146 10.25 5.93 13.94
N SER A 147 8.93 5.92 13.82
CA SER A 147 8.02 6.03 14.94
C SER A 147 6.75 5.22 14.67
N ALA A 148 6.20 4.61 15.72
CA ALA A 148 4.95 3.87 15.62
C ALA A 148 4.16 4.00 16.94
N LEU A 149 2.84 3.78 16.86
CA LEU A 149 1.98 3.76 18.05
C LEU A 149 2.22 2.47 18.85
N GLY A 150 2.07 2.55 20.18
CA GLY A 150 2.38 1.47 21.10
C GLY A 150 1.50 0.21 21.00
N ASP A 151 0.42 0.26 20.20
CA ASP A 151 -0.42 -0.91 19.91
C ASP A 151 0.13 -1.79 18.78
N LYS A 152 1.30 -1.45 18.22
CA LYS A 152 1.97 -2.15 17.11
C LYS A 152 3.11 -3.04 17.61
N ASP A 153 3.45 -4.04 16.83
CA ASP A 153 4.62 -4.90 17.09
C ASP A 153 5.90 -4.15 16.66
N ILE A 154 6.34 -3.23 17.53
CA ILE A 154 7.48 -2.35 17.27
C ILE A 154 8.77 -3.15 17.13
N GLU A 155 9.01 -4.12 18.03
CA GLU A 155 10.22 -4.94 18.02
C GLU A 155 10.39 -5.68 16.69
N GLN A 156 9.32 -6.27 16.18
CA GLN A 156 9.37 -6.97 14.88
C GLN A 156 9.56 -6.01 13.71
N MET A 157 8.98 -4.82 13.75
CA MET A 157 9.18 -3.80 12.71
C MET A 157 10.63 -3.29 12.69
N GLU A 158 11.22 -3.05 13.86
CA GLU A 158 12.63 -2.65 14.00
C GLU A 158 13.60 -3.75 13.55
N ALA A 159 13.30 -5.00 13.89
CA ALA A 159 14.08 -6.13 13.42
C ALA A 159 14.10 -6.22 11.88
N LEU A 160 12.97 -5.95 11.22
CA LEU A 160 12.90 -5.87 9.76
C LEU A 160 13.73 -4.71 9.19
N LEU A 161 13.74 -3.55 9.86
CA LEU A 161 14.49 -2.37 9.44
C LEU A 161 16.00 -2.44 9.77
N SER A 162 16.47 -3.49 10.43
CA SER A 162 17.85 -3.62 10.95
C SER A 162 18.96 -3.57 9.88
N GLU A 163 18.63 -3.71 8.61
CA GLU A 163 19.59 -3.51 7.50
C GLU A 163 19.93 -2.03 7.26
N TYR A 164 19.16 -1.10 7.85
CA TYR A 164 19.37 0.34 7.75
C TYR A 164 19.76 0.93 9.11
N PRO A 165 20.64 1.96 9.14
CA PRO A 165 20.78 2.79 10.34
C PRO A 165 19.40 3.33 10.75
N LEU A 166 19.03 3.13 12.03
CA LEU A 166 17.70 3.45 12.56
C LEU A 166 17.81 4.48 13.70
N ILE A 167 16.98 5.49 13.66
CA ILE A 167 16.73 6.42 14.78
C ILE A 167 15.28 6.27 15.19
N GLN A 168 15.03 5.94 16.44
CA GLN A 168 13.69 6.02 17.01
C GLN A 168 13.35 7.50 17.31
N ALA A 169 12.21 7.94 16.81
CA ALA A 169 11.72 9.29 17.03
C ALA A 169 10.39 9.29 17.79
N THR A 170 10.21 10.31 18.61
CA THR A 170 8.97 10.57 19.32
C THR A 170 8.32 11.85 18.81
N PHE A 171 7.01 11.94 18.93
CA PHE A 171 6.24 13.15 18.72
C PHE A 171 5.15 13.26 19.79
N ALA A 172 4.60 14.45 19.97
CA ALA A 172 3.61 14.70 21.03
C ALA A 172 2.28 14.01 20.69
N ASP A 173 2.14 12.73 21.06
CA ASP A 173 0.91 11.95 20.98
C ASP A 173 0.85 11.02 22.20
N GLU A 174 -0.23 11.09 22.97
CA GLU A 174 -0.43 10.28 24.19
C GLU A 174 -0.44 8.75 23.93
N ARG A 175 -0.67 8.34 22.69
CA ARG A 175 -0.65 6.94 22.27
C ARG A 175 0.76 6.41 21.97
N LEU A 176 1.75 7.27 21.95
CA LEU A 176 3.14 6.89 21.74
C LEU A 176 3.72 6.33 23.03
N GLN A 177 4.21 5.10 22.98
CA GLN A 177 4.89 4.42 24.10
C GLN A 177 6.39 4.27 23.86
N LEU A 178 6.93 4.89 22.79
CA LEU A 178 8.35 4.85 22.49
C LEU A 178 9.11 5.94 23.23
N GLU A 179 10.22 5.56 23.86
CA GLU A 179 11.27 6.49 24.27
C GLU A 179 12.21 6.71 23.08
N GLY A 180 12.38 7.94 22.65
CA GLY A 180 13.24 8.27 21.51
C GLY A 180 13.56 9.75 21.45
N ILE A 181 14.29 10.15 20.41
CA ILE A 181 14.66 11.55 20.16
C ILE A 181 13.43 12.28 19.60
N ASP A 182 13.20 13.53 20.00
CA ASP A 182 12.15 14.35 19.39
C ASP A 182 12.35 14.40 17.86
N PHE A 183 11.26 14.24 17.12
CA PHE A 183 11.32 14.16 15.64
C PHE A 183 12.04 15.36 15.01
N LYS A 184 11.87 16.56 15.58
CA LYS A 184 12.55 17.77 15.09
C LYS A 184 14.06 17.74 15.32
N GLU A 185 14.55 16.96 16.28
CA GLU A 185 15.98 16.77 16.51
C GLU A 185 16.55 15.66 15.61
N ALA A 186 15.75 14.63 15.33
CA ALA A 186 16.16 13.51 14.48
C ALA A 186 16.43 13.90 13.02
N ILE A 187 15.80 14.97 12.53
CA ILE A 187 15.94 15.44 11.12
C ILE A 187 17.00 16.54 10.94
N LYS A 188 17.68 16.98 12.00
CA LYS A 188 18.82 17.92 11.91
C LYS A 188 20.12 17.21 11.60
#